data_c62ec39b6fa708d7a053611780e68563
#
_entry.id   c62ec39b6fa708d7a053611780e68563
#
_cell.length_a   1.000
_cell.length_b   1.000
_cell.length_c   1.000
_cell.angle_alpha   90.00
_cell.angle_beta   90.00
_cell.angle_gamma   90.00
#
_symmetry.space_group_name_H-M   'P 1'
#
loop_
_entity.id
_entity.type
_entity.pdbx_description
1 polymer ?
#
loop_
_entity_poly.entity_id
_entity_poly.type
_entity_poly.pdbx_seq_one_letter_code
_entity_poly.pdbx_strand_id
1 'polypeptide(L)'
;MAASNGDSEGWVLSPSSSYVTAVGGTSLASANNTRGWTETAWSCTGSGCSTNIAKPWFQTNIAPGCSHRAEADVSAVADPNTGMATYNTYLTDPYPPGWQVYGGTSVASSIIASVYALAGTPGASDNPNAYPYSHASSLFDVTTGNNGACSPAALG
;
A
#
# COMPACT_ATOMS: atom_id res chain seq x y z
N MET A 1 5.07 -4.18 3.87
CA MET A 1 4.97 -3.36 5.09
C MET A 1 3.94 -2.27 4.88
N ALA A 2 3.16 -1.94 5.90
CA ALA A 2 2.14 -0.89 5.77
C ALA A 2 2.80 0.49 5.79
N ALA A 3 2.46 1.36 4.85
CA ALA A 3 2.79 2.77 4.92
C ALA A 3 1.92 3.45 5.97
N SER A 4 2.51 4.14 6.91
CA SER A 4 1.84 5.10 7.78
C SER A 4 2.16 6.52 7.34
N ASN A 5 1.43 7.50 7.82
CA ASN A 5 1.78 8.91 7.63
C ASN A 5 3.22 9.13 8.04
N GLY A 6 4.07 9.49 7.12
CA GLY A 6 5.51 9.68 7.28
C GLY A 6 6.04 10.10 8.67
N ASP A 7 7.25 10.53 8.76
CA ASP A 7 7.99 10.86 9.99
C ASP A 7 7.30 11.85 10.97
N SER A 8 6.11 12.35 10.65
CA SER A 8 5.40 13.32 11.50
C SER A 8 5.01 12.77 12.88
N GLU A 9 5.03 11.45 13.06
CA GLU A 9 4.68 10.80 14.34
C GLU A 9 5.84 10.02 15.00
N GLY A 10 7.06 10.23 14.61
CA GLY A 10 8.27 9.86 15.37
C GLY A 10 8.54 8.36 15.63
N TRP A 11 7.68 7.43 15.19
CA TRP A 11 7.76 6.02 15.59
C TRP A 11 7.67 4.99 14.47
N VAL A 12 7.51 5.40 13.21
CA VAL A 12 7.38 4.44 12.10
C VAL A 12 8.56 4.54 11.14
N LEU A 13 9.69 4.00 11.58
CA LEU A 13 10.92 3.94 10.77
C LEU A 13 10.80 3.00 9.55
N SER A 14 9.90 2.02 9.60
CA SER A 14 9.85 0.97 8.59
C SER A 14 9.50 1.46 7.18
N PRO A 15 8.43 2.22 6.93
CA PRO A 15 8.08 2.66 5.57
C PRO A 15 9.06 3.69 5.01
N SER A 16 9.63 4.54 5.86
CA SER A 16 10.58 5.58 5.44
C SER A 16 11.94 5.02 5.02
N SER A 17 12.27 3.79 5.42
CA SER A 17 13.55 3.18 5.02
C SER A 17 13.65 2.97 3.52
N SER A 18 14.78 3.35 2.91
CA SER A 18 15.07 3.08 1.49
C SER A 18 15.30 1.60 1.17
N TYR A 19 15.35 0.74 2.19
CA TYR A 19 15.51 -0.71 2.05
C TYR A 19 14.19 -1.47 2.19
N VAL A 20 13.08 -0.75 2.31
CA VAL A 20 11.75 -1.33 2.51
C VAL A 20 10.80 -0.79 1.45
N THR A 21 9.99 -1.65 0.85
CA THR A 21 8.89 -1.24 -0.02
C THR A 21 7.74 -0.73 0.84
N ALA A 22 7.44 0.55 0.76
CA ALA A 22 6.31 1.16 1.44
C ALA A 22 5.03 0.88 0.65
N VAL A 23 4.00 0.35 1.33
CA VAL A 23 2.75 -0.05 0.69
C VAL A 23 1.59 0.82 1.17
N GLY A 24 0.96 1.51 0.23
CA GLY A 24 -0.26 2.26 0.44
C GLY A 24 -1.52 1.42 0.23
N GLY A 25 -2.67 2.04 0.51
CA GLY A 25 -3.97 1.41 0.41
C GLY A 25 -4.89 2.03 -0.63
N THR A 26 -5.67 1.20 -1.31
CA THR A 26 -6.69 1.62 -2.27
C THR A 26 -8.06 1.05 -1.93
N SER A 27 -9.08 1.69 -2.48
CA SER A 27 -10.46 1.20 -2.55
C SER A 27 -10.74 0.73 -3.97
N LEU A 28 -11.37 -0.45 -4.12
CA LEU A 28 -11.77 -1.01 -5.41
C LEU A 28 -13.26 -0.78 -5.67
N ALA A 29 -13.61 -0.51 -6.91
CA ALA A 29 -15.00 -0.52 -7.36
C ALA A 29 -15.12 -1.33 -8.64
N SER A 30 -16.16 -2.14 -8.75
CA SER A 30 -16.47 -2.88 -9.98
C SER A 30 -16.74 -1.92 -11.14
N ALA A 31 -16.19 -2.20 -12.30
CA ALA A 31 -16.33 -1.34 -13.47
C ALA A 31 -16.40 -2.16 -14.77
N ASN A 32 -17.15 -1.64 -15.74
CA ASN A 32 -17.24 -2.25 -17.06
C ASN A 32 -16.09 -1.78 -17.96
N ASN A 33 -14.87 -2.22 -17.62
CA ASN A 33 -13.67 -1.99 -18.40
C ASN A 33 -12.88 -3.30 -18.53
N THR A 34 -11.77 -3.30 -19.27
CA THR A 34 -10.96 -4.50 -19.52
C THR A 34 -10.37 -5.10 -18.23
N ARG A 35 -10.17 -4.30 -17.20
CA ARG A 35 -9.68 -4.72 -15.88
C ARG A 35 -10.81 -5.29 -15.01
N GLY A 36 -12.06 -4.89 -15.25
CA GLY A 36 -13.23 -5.20 -14.41
C GLY A 36 -13.36 -4.31 -13.17
N TRP A 37 -12.39 -3.44 -12.91
CA TRP A 37 -12.28 -2.62 -11.69
C TRP A 37 -11.77 -1.22 -11.98
N THR A 38 -12.20 -0.27 -11.17
CA THR A 38 -11.52 1.01 -10.95
C THR A 38 -10.93 1.05 -9.55
N GLU A 39 -9.97 1.92 -9.34
CA GLU A 39 -9.21 2.00 -8.11
C GLU A 39 -8.95 3.46 -7.73
N THR A 40 -9.15 3.77 -6.46
CA THR A 40 -8.93 5.11 -5.90
C THR A 40 -8.08 5.01 -4.64
N ALA A 41 -7.39 6.06 -4.26
CA ALA A 41 -6.70 6.11 -2.98
C ALA A 41 -7.71 5.93 -1.82
N TRP A 42 -7.43 5.01 -0.90
CA TRP A 42 -8.22 4.84 0.30
C TRP A 42 -7.95 6.00 1.27
N SER A 43 -9.02 6.59 1.84
CA SER A 43 -8.90 7.79 2.68
C SER A 43 -8.09 7.59 3.96
N CYS A 44 -7.99 6.35 4.46
CA CYS A 44 -7.21 6.00 5.65
C CYS A 44 -5.80 5.47 5.35
N THR A 45 -5.37 5.46 4.08
CA THR A 45 -3.99 5.13 3.78
C THR A 45 -3.04 6.27 4.14
N GLY A 46 -1.79 5.96 4.48
CA GLY A 46 -0.74 6.95 4.68
C GLY A 46 0.06 7.16 3.39
N SER A 47 0.52 8.38 3.19
CA SER A 47 1.56 8.74 2.22
C SER A 47 2.22 10.05 2.63
N GLY A 48 3.41 10.32 2.11
CA GLY A 48 4.08 11.57 2.43
C GLY A 48 5.53 11.62 1.94
N CYS A 49 6.19 12.73 2.29
CA CYS A 49 7.61 12.91 2.07
C CYS A 49 8.32 12.80 3.42
N SER A 50 9.29 11.91 3.52
CA SER A 50 10.18 11.86 4.69
C SER A 50 10.86 13.22 4.91
N THR A 51 11.10 13.57 6.15
CA THR A 51 11.90 14.76 6.52
C THR A 51 13.36 14.43 6.67
N ASN A 52 13.71 13.16 6.88
CA ASN A 52 15.05 12.76 7.29
C ASN A 52 15.74 11.82 6.30
N ILE A 53 14.99 10.99 5.60
CA ILE A 53 15.56 9.95 4.71
C ILE A 53 15.81 10.53 3.32
N ALA A 54 17.04 10.52 2.88
CA ALA A 54 17.41 10.99 1.55
C ALA A 54 16.60 10.27 0.46
N LYS A 55 16.23 11.03 -0.59
CA LYS A 55 15.53 10.48 -1.74
C LYS A 55 16.38 9.40 -2.40
N PRO A 56 15.90 8.15 -2.50
CA PRO A 56 16.63 7.10 -3.19
C PRO A 56 16.66 7.36 -4.70
N TRP A 57 17.67 6.84 -5.37
CA TRP A 57 17.92 7.06 -6.80
C TRP A 57 16.73 6.69 -7.69
N PHE A 58 15.98 5.65 -7.32
CA PHE A 58 14.83 5.20 -8.11
C PHE A 58 13.61 6.14 -8.03
N GLN A 59 13.60 7.09 -7.09
CA GLN A 59 12.55 8.11 -6.97
C GLN A 59 12.94 9.45 -7.59
N THR A 60 14.12 9.61 -8.12
CA THR A 60 14.67 10.91 -8.54
C THR A 60 13.76 11.63 -9.55
N ASN A 61 13.16 10.90 -10.48
CA ASN A 61 12.34 11.47 -11.56
C ASN A 61 10.83 11.31 -11.35
N ILE A 62 10.38 10.65 -10.28
CA ILE A 62 9.00 10.20 -10.14
C ILE A 62 8.22 10.97 -9.06
N ALA A 63 8.88 11.46 -8.04
CA ALA A 63 8.25 12.21 -6.96
C ALA A 63 8.79 13.65 -6.89
N PRO A 64 8.47 14.52 -7.86
CA PRO A 64 9.07 15.85 -7.94
C PRO A 64 8.71 16.76 -6.75
N GLY A 65 7.57 16.50 -6.09
CA GLY A 65 7.11 17.25 -4.93
C GLY A 65 7.83 16.92 -3.62
N CYS A 66 8.60 15.82 -3.55
CA CYS A 66 9.35 15.43 -2.37
C CYS A 66 10.84 15.70 -2.55
N SER A 67 11.46 16.44 -1.63
CA SER A 67 12.92 16.61 -1.58
C SER A 67 13.65 15.39 -1.01
N HIS A 68 12.95 14.58 -0.23
CA HIS A 68 13.40 13.37 0.43
C HIS A 68 12.61 12.15 -0.08
N ARG A 69 12.79 10.99 0.57
CA ARG A 69 12.06 9.77 0.24
C ARG A 69 10.55 10.02 0.25
N ALA A 70 9.86 9.61 -0.82
CA ALA A 70 8.42 9.64 -0.91
C ALA A 70 7.81 8.26 -0.55
N GLU A 71 6.64 8.26 0.05
CA GLU A 71 5.83 7.10 0.41
C GLU A 71 4.39 7.32 -0.08
N ALA A 72 3.70 6.33 -0.63
CA ALA A 72 4.06 4.91 -0.76
C ALA A 72 4.76 4.62 -2.11
N ASP A 73 5.48 3.47 -2.19
CA ASP A 73 6.12 3.01 -3.44
C ASP A 73 5.13 2.27 -4.35
N VAL A 74 4.17 1.56 -3.75
CA VAL A 74 3.15 0.76 -4.43
C VAL A 74 1.93 0.66 -3.53
N SER A 75 0.76 0.39 -4.10
CA SER A 75 -0.48 0.26 -3.34
C SER A 75 -1.26 -0.99 -3.77
N ALA A 76 -2.09 -1.49 -2.87
CA ALA A 76 -3.07 -2.54 -3.15
C ALA A 76 -4.33 -2.30 -2.30
N VAL A 77 -5.38 -3.10 -2.52
CA VAL A 77 -6.64 -2.95 -1.79
C VAL A 77 -6.41 -2.96 -0.27
N ALA A 78 -7.01 -1.97 0.40
CA ALA A 78 -6.93 -1.79 1.85
C ALA A 78 -8.27 -1.37 2.47
N ASP A 79 -9.17 -0.78 1.70
CA ASP A 79 -10.48 -0.38 2.20
C ASP A 79 -11.26 -1.62 2.66
N PRO A 80 -11.67 -1.73 3.93
CA PRO A 80 -12.44 -2.87 4.43
C PRO A 80 -13.78 -3.04 3.71
N ASN A 81 -14.36 -1.98 3.15
CA ASN A 81 -15.59 -2.08 2.37
C ASN A 81 -15.41 -2.82 1.02
N THR A 82 -14.19 -2.90 0.55
CA THR A 82 -13.80 -3.60 -0.68
C THR A 82 -12.67 -4.60 -0.44
N GLY A 83 -12.49 -4.99 0.81
CA GLY A 83 -11.38 -5.76 1.31
C GLY A 83 -11.40 -7.23 0.90
N MET A 84 -10.56 -8.01 1.53
CA MET A 84 -10.34 -9.42 1.25
C MET A 84 -11.26 -10.31 2.10
N ALA A 85 -12.01 -11.18 1.45
CA ALA A 85 -12.81 -12.19 2.15
C ALA A 85 -11.89 -13.27 2.74
N THR A 86 -12.03 -13.53 4.03
CA THR A 86 -11.27 -14.51 4.78
C THR A 86 -12.20 -15.38 5.62
N TYR A 87 -12.04 -16.69 5.55
CA TYR A 87 -12.76 -17.60 6.42
C TYR A 87 -11.97 -17.83 7.70
N ASN A 88 -12.56 -17.47 8.83
CA ASN A 88 -11.92 -17.60 10.14
C ASN A 88 -12.72 -18.54 11.05
N THR A 89 -12.08 -19.59 11.53
CA THR A 89 -12.68 -20.58 12.43
C THR A 89 -12.37 -20.30 13.90
N TYR A 90 -11.53 -19.32 14.20
CA TYR A 90 -11.01 -19.06 15.55
C TYR A 90 -11.67 -17.86 16.24
N LEU A 91 -12.70 -17.29 15.63
CA LEU A 91 -13.42 -16.17 16.23
C LEU A 91 -14.32 -16.65 17.37
N THR A 92 -14.45 -15.81 18.39
CA THR A 92 -15.34 -15.99 19.54
C THR A 92 -16.32 -14.81 19.63
N ASP A 93 -17.36 -14.95 20.44
CA ASP A 93 -18.33 -13.85 20.67
C ASP A 93 -17.61 -12.50 20.94
N PRO A 94 -18.03 -11.38 20.28
CA PRO A 94 -19.23 -11.21 19.45
C PRO A 94 -19.06 -11.59 17.97
N TYR A 95 -17.91 -12.08 17.56
CA TYR A 95 -17.61 -12.40 16.15
C TYR A 95 -17.66 -13.91 15.92
N PRO A 96 -18.76 -14.47 15.41
CA PRO A 96 -18.86 -15.91 15.18
C PRO A 96 -17.87 -16.37 14.10
N PRO A 97 -17.43 -17.64 14.13
CA PRO A 97 -16.65 -18.22 13.04
C PRO A 97 -17.39 -18.10 11.71
N GLY A 98 -16.65 -17.88 10.63
CA GLY A 98 -17.23 -17.75 9.30
C GLY A 98 -16.45 -16.83 8.37
N TRP A 99 -17.11 -16.42 7.30
CA TRP A 99 -16.58 -15.46 6.36
C TRP A 99 -16.59 -14.04 6.96
N GLN A 100 -15.43 -13.43 6.92
CA GLN A 100 -15.21 -12.04 7.31
C GLN A 100 -14.55 -11.28 6.17
N VAL A 101 -14.76 -9.97 6.10
CA VAL A 101 -14.03 -9.10 5.17
C VAL A 101 -13.02 -8.30 5.98
N TYR A 102 -11.76 -8.41 5.61
CA TYR A 102 -10.67 -7.68 6.23
C TYR A 102 -10.09 -6.64 5.29
N GLY A 103 -9.71 -5.50 5.86
CA GLY A 103 -9.05 -4.40 5.18
C GLY A 103 -7.82 -3.93 5.95
N GLY A 104 -7.41 -2.71 5.66
CA GLY A 104 -6.22 -2.08 6.19
C GLY A 104 -5.00 -2.27 5.29
N THR A 105 -4.01 -1.40 5.44
CA THR A 105 -2.73 -1.53 4.74
C THR A 105 -1.97 -2.81 5.08
N SER A 106 -2.38 -3.51 6.14
CA SER A 106 -1.90 -4.86 6.47
C SER A 106 -2.29 -5.89 5.40
N VAL A 107 -3.49 -5.79 4.83
CA VAL A 107 -3.93 -6.62 3.69
C VAL A 107 -3.13 -6.24 2.46
N ALA A 108 -3.04 -4.94 2.14
CA ALA A 108 -2.28 -4.45 1.00
C ALA A 108 -0.82 -4.90 1.04
N SER A 109 -0.14 -4.79 2.18
CA SER A 109 1.24 -5.21 2.33
C SER A 109 1.42 -6.73 2.19
N SER A 110 0.45 -7.52 2.64
CA SER A 110 0.45 -8.97 2.45
C SER A 110 0.28 -9.36 0.97
N ILE A 111 -0.57 -8.65 0.23
CA ILE A 111 -0.75 -8.85 -1.21
C ILE A 111 0.56 -8.53 -1.95
N ILE A 112 1.17 -7.38 -1.69
CA ILE A 112 2.43 -6.99 -2.32
C ILE A 112 3.56 -7.95 -1.96
N ALA A 113 3.66 -8.37 -0.70
CA ALA A 113 4.63 -9.39 -0.29
C ALA A 113 4.45 -10.72 -1.05
N SER A 114 3.20 -11.11 -1.31
CA SER A 114 2.89 -12.31 -2.10
C SER A 114 3.31 -12.16 -3.56
N VAL A 115 3.14 -10.97 -4.16
CA VAL A 115 3.64 -10.68 -5.53
C VAL A 115 5.16 -10.81 -5.58
N TYR A 116 5.88 -10.26 -4.61
CA TYR A 116 7.33 -10.44 -4.52
C TYR A 116 7.74 -11.90 -4.34
N ALA A 117 7.02 -12.66 -3.52
CA ALA A 117 7.28 -14.08 -3.35
C ALA A 117 7.08 -14.88 -4.65
N LEU A 118 6.06 -14.56 -5.42
CA LEU A 118 5.81 -15.18 -6.73
C LEU A 118 6.86 -14.79 -7.78
N ALA A 119 7.41 -13.57 -7.70
CA ALA A 119 8.48 -13.11 -8.58
C ALA A 119 9.81 -13.85 -8.35
N GLY A 120 9.98 -14.51 -7.20
CA GLY A 120 11.17 -15.27 -6.86
C GLY A 120 12.27 -14.46 -6.17
N THR A 121 13.43 -15.07 -6.03
CA THR A 121 14.57 -14.47 -5.34
C THR A 121 15.24 -13.41 -6.22
N PRO A 122 15.41 -12.18 -5.73
CA PRO A 122 16.13 -11.14 -6.46
C PRO A 122 17.61 -11.52 -6.65
N GLY A 123 18.22 -10.98 -7.69
CA GLY A 123 19.66 -11.11 -7.90
C GLY A 123 20.47 -10.45 -6.77
N ALA A 124 21.70 -10.90 -6.57
CA ALA A 124 22.54 -10.45 -5.44
C ALA A 124 22.83 -8.92 -5.45
N SER A 125 22.73 -8.27 -6.60
CA SER A 125 22.95 -6.82 -6.76
C SER A 125 21.65 -6.04 -6.95
N ASP A 126 20.50 -6.70 -6.93
CA ASP A 126 19.22 -6.04 -7.17
C ASP A 126 18.78 -5.22 -5.97
N ASN A 127 18.02 -4.17 -6.27
CA ASN A 127 17.27 -3.42 -5.27
C ASN A 127 15.77 -3.63 -5.51
N PRO A 128 15.14 -4.58 -4.83
CA PRO A 128 13.72 -4.89 -5.04
C PRO A 128 12.78 -3.70 -4.87
N ASN A 129 13.14 -2.70 -4.07
CA ASN A 129 12.33 -1.50 -3.88
C ASN A 129 12.25 -0.64 -5.15
N ALA A 130 13.19 -0.82 -6.08
CA ALA A 130 13.18 -0.14 -7.36
C ALA A 130 12.25 -0.80 -8.39
N TYR A 131 11.81 -2.04 -8.16
CA TYR A 131 11.01 -2.79 -9.15
C TYR A 131 9.71 -2.10 -9.53
N PRO A 132 8.88 -1.57 -8.62
CA PRO A 132 7.67 -0.85 -9.00
C PRO A 132 7.96 0.34 -9.92
N TYR A 133 9.07 1.03 -9.70
CA TYR A 133 9.48 2.18 -10.49
C TYR A 133 10.02 1.82 -11.87
N SER A 134 10.81 0.75 -11.96
CA SER A 134 11.36 0.27 -13.24
C SER A 134 10.30 -0.44 -14.10
N HIS A 135 9.20 -0.88 -13.51
CA HIS A 135 8.11 -1.57 -14.19
C HIS A 135 6.77 -0.83 -14.07
N ALA A 136 6.80 0.49 -13.93
CA ALA A 136 5.61 1.31 -13.74
C ALA A 136 4.56 1.12 -14.86
N SER A 137 4.98 0.86 -16.09
CA SER A 137 4.09 0.56 -17.22
C SER A 137 3.29 -0.75 -17.08
N SER A 138 3.68 -1.62 -16.16
CA SER A 138 2.98 -2.87 -15.83
C SER A 138 2.03 -2.72 -14.64
N LEU A 139 1.98 -1.54 -14.03
CA LEU A 139 1.14 -1.21 -12.90
C LEU A 139 0.05 -0.23 -13.32
N PHE A 140 -1.04 -0.22 -12.58
CA PHE A 140 -2.10 0.78 -12.75
C PHE A 140 -1.80 2.01 -11.90
N ASP A 141 -1.81 3.18 -12.52
CA ASP A 141 -1.61 4.44 -11.82
C ASP A 141 -2.89 4.87 -11.09
N VAL A 142 -2.82 5.07 -9.79
CA VAL A 142 -3.95 5.51 -8.96
C VAL A 142 -3.91 7.04 -8.87
N THR A 143 -4.70 7.69 -9.73
CA THR A 143 -4.70 9.15 -9.91
C THR A 143 -5.87 9.85 -9.24
N THR A 144 -6.78 9.12 -8.58
CA THR A 144 -8.00 9.64 -7.98
C THR A 144 -8.11 9.28 -6.50
N GLY A 145 -8.93 10.02 -5.78
CA GLY A 145 -9.06 9.93 -4.34
C GLY A 145 -8.04 10.78 -3.60
N ASN A 146 -8.10 10.76 -2.28
CA ASN A 146 -7.12 11.38 -1.40
C ASN A 146 -6.98 10.56 -0.11
N ASN A 147 -5.86 10.70 0.54
CA ASN A 147 -5.59 10.16 1.87
C ASN A 147 -5.48 11.30 2.89
N GLY A 148 -5.55 11.01 4.17
CA GLY A 148 -5.46 12.02 5.23
C GLY A 148 -6.81 12.49 5.78
N ALA A 149 -7.91 11.88 5.33
CA ALA A 149 -9.26 12.11 5.86
C ALA A 149 -9.84 10.81 6.47
N CYS A 150 -9.04 10.10 7.25
CA CYS A 150 -9.48 8.88 7.92
C CYS A 150 -10.57 9.19 8.95
N SER A 151 -11.73 8.59 8.80
CA SER A 151 -12.80 8.66 9.77
C SER A 151 -13.09 7.26 10.34
N PRO A 152 -13.65 7.15 11.57
CA PRO A 152 -14.03 5.85 12.12
C PRO A 152 -14.93 5.04 11.20
N ALA A 153 -15.81 5.69 10.44
CA ALA A 153 -16.69 5.04 9.47
C ALA A 153 -15.93 4.43 8.27
N ALA A 154 -14.71 4.86 8.01
CA ALA A 154 -13.89 4.31 6.93
C ALA A 154 -13.05 3.10 7.39
N LEU A 155 -13.12 2.75 8.65
CA LEU A 155 -12.40 1.61 9.21
C LEU A 155 -13.25 0.32 9.26
N GLY A 156 -14.54 0.41 8.95
CA GLY A 156 -15.49 -0.72 8.93
C GLY A 156 -16.06 -1.05 10.29
#